data_2b25a335381a5a923f16faf55c00d1b9
#
_entry.id   2b25a335381a5a923f16faf55c00d1b9
#
_cell.length_a   1.000
_cell.length_b   1.000
_cell.length_c   1.000
_cell.angle_alpha   90.00
_cell.angle_beta   90.00
_cell.angle_gamma   90.00
#
_symmetry.space_group_name_H-M   'P 1'
#
loop_
_entity.id
_entity.type
_entity.pdbx_description
1 polymer ?
#
loop_
_entity_poly.entity_id
_entity_poly.type
_entity_poly.pdbx_seq_one_letter_code
_entity_poly.pdbx_strand_id
1 'polypeptide(L)'
;MPLSIGDTAPSFTAKDTNGNTVSLSDFAGKPVVLYFYPKDDTPGCTKEACSFRDNYGQYLSKGIAVLGVSMDDEASHQAFTQKFSLPFPLLADVDGDITKAYAVEGERAGMRYAQRVTYLIGSDGKIDQVYTTINTETHASDILTAIGG
;
A
#
# COMPACT_ATOMS: atom_id res chain seq x y z
N MET A 1 -4.85 -13.81 9.25
CA MET A 1 -5.17 -12.70 10.16
C MET A 1 -4.13 -11.59 10.00
N PRO A 2 -4.56 -10.36 9.73
CA PRO A 2 -3.62 -9.24 9.65
C PRO A 2 -2.89 -9.00 10.97
N LEU A 3 -1.80 -8.27 10.89
CA LEU A 3 -1.07 -7.83 12.07
C LEU A 3 -1.94 -6.88 12.90
N SER A 4 -1.55 -6.68 14.14
CA SER A 4 -2.32 -5.87 15.10
C SER A 4 -1.71 -4.49 15.31
N ILE A 5 -2.55 -3.55 15.75
CA ILE A 5 -2.09 -2.24 16.21
C ILE A 5 -1.06 -2.43 17.31
N GLY A 6 0.05 -1.74 17.23
CA GLY A 6 1.16 -1.83 18.19
C GLY A 6 2.25 -2.81 17.80
N ASP A 7 2.00 -3.69 16.82
CA ASP A 7 3.04 -4.60 16.32
C ASP A 7 4.11 -3.78 15.59
N THR A 8 5.36 -4.26 15.66
CA THR A 8 6.43 -3.69 14.84
C THR A 8 6.16 -4.04 13.37
N ALA A 9 6.13 -3.04 12.50
CA ALA A 9 5.95 -3.27 11.07
C ALA A 9 7.14 -4.07 10.53
N PRO A 10 6.89 -5.21 9.86
CA PRO A 10 7.97 -5.99 9.26
C PRO A 10 8.76 -5.18 8.25
N SER A 11 10.09 -5.28 8.29
CA SER A 11 10.94 -4.66 7.28
C SER A 11 10.76 -5.35 5.94
N PHE A 12 10.95 -4.60 4.86
CA PHE A 12 10.86 -5.15 3.51
C PHE A 12 11.80 -4.40 2.58
N THR A 13 12.09 -5.03 1.46
CA THR A 13 12.81 -4.44 0.34
C THR A 13 12.19 -4.96 -0.94
N ALA A 14 11.84 -4.08 -1.86
CA ALA A 14 11.23 -4.45 -3.13
C ALA A 14 11.56 -3.42 -4.21
N LYS A 15 11.34 -3.80 -5.47
CA LYS A 15 11.44 -2.86 -6.58
C LYS A 15 10.13 -2.09 -6.72
N ASP A 16 10.25 -0.80 -7.00
CA ASP A 16 9.09 0.05 -7.25
C ASP A 16 8.78 0.15 -8.75
N THR A 17 7.79 0.97 -9.08
CA THR A 17 7.35 1.23 -10.46
C THR A 17 8.48 1.60 -11.40
N ASN A 18 9.49 2.30 -10.92
CA ASN A 18 10.61 2.81 -11.72
C ASN A 18 11.85 1.92 -11.67
N GLY A 19 11.75 0.74 -11.05
CA GLY A 19 12.88 -0.18 -10.91
C GLY A 19 13.85 0.17 -9.79
N ASN A 20 13.51 1.15 -8.97
CA ASN A 20 14.33 1.52 -7.81
C ASN A 20 14.07 0.57 -6.65
N THR A 21 15.10 0.30 -5.85
CA THR A 21 14.94 -0.51 -4.64
C THR A 21 14.38 0.36 -3.52
N VAL A 22 13.26 -0.06 -2.94
CA VAL A 22 12.59 0.64 -1.84
C VAL A 22 12.55 -0.26 -0.62
N SER A 23 12.95 0.28 0.52
CA SER A 23 12.92 -0.42 1.81
C SER A 23 12.09 0.38 2.81
N LEU A 24 11.48 -0.29 3.78
CA LEU A 24 10.74 0.39 4.84
C LEU A 24 11.64 1.38 5.59
N SER A 25 12.91 1.03 5.81
CA SER A 25 13.88 1.89 6.48
C SER A 25 14.11 3.23 5.78
N ASP A 26 13.80 3.33 4.48
CA ASP A 26 13.91 4.59 3.74
C ASP A 26 12.95 5.65 4.28
N PHE A 27 11.91 5.23 5.00
CA PHE A 27 10.88 6.10 5.55
C PHE A 27 10.96 6.22 7.08
N ALA A 28 12.10 5.86 7.67
CA ALA A 28 12.30 5.97 9.12
C ALA A 28 12.01 7.39 9.59
N GLY A 29 11.21 7.53 10.65
CA GLY A 29 10.80 8.82 11.18
C GLY A 29 9.62 9.46 10.48
N LYS A 30 9.01 8.77 9.50
CA LYS A 30 7.81 9.25 8.78
C LYS A 30 6.68 8.25 8.90
N PRO A 31 5.42 8.71 8.98
CA PRO A 31 4.28 7.80 8.82
C PRO A 31 4.21 7.27 7.38
N VAL A 32 3.79 6.02 7.25
CA VAL A 32 3.64 5.35 5.94
C VAL A 32 2.26 4.72 5.85
N VAL A 33 1.55 5.02 4.77
CA VAL A 33 0.36 4.27 4.38
C VAL A 33 0.82 3.18 3.43
N LEU A 34 0.77 1.94 3.88
CA LEU A 34 1.14 0.76 3.11
C LEU A 34 -0.15 0.01 2.77
N TYR A 35 -0.63 0.15 1.53
CA TYR A 35 -1.88 -0.49 1.16
C TYR A 35 -1.63 -1.69 0.24
N PHE A 36 -2.18 -2.82 0.63
CA PHE A 36 -2.14 -4.07 -0.16
C PHE A 36 -3.40 -4.17 -0.98
N TYR A 37 -3.27 -4.62 -2.23
CA TYR A 37 -4.42 -4.79 -3.12
C TYR A 37 -4.21 -6.02 -4.01
N PRO A 38 -5.31 -6.65 -4.50
CA PRO A 38 -5.20 -7.93 -5.21
C PRO A 38 -4.50 -7.87 -6.56
N LYS A 39 -4.81 -6.86 -7.39
CA LYS A 39 -4.29 -6.85 -8.76
C LYS A 39 -4.44 -5.49 -9.43
N ASP A 40 -3.40 -5.08 -10.17
CA ASP A 40 -3.41 -3.85 -10.96
C ASP A 40 -4.57 -3.84 -11.97
N ASP A 41 -5.09 -2.64 -12.21
CA ASP A 41 -6.07 -2.36 -13.26
C ASP A 41 -7.36 -3.19 -13.16
N THR A 42 -7.75 -3.57 -11.94
CA THR A 42 -9.07 -4.11 -11.66
C THR A 42 -9.96 -2.99 -11.11
N PRO A 43 -11.31 -3.08 -11.22
CA PRO A 43 -12.18 -1.96 -10.86
C PRO A 43 -11.98 -1.43 -9.44
N GLY A 44 -11.93 -2.30 -8.44
CA GLY A 44 -11.74 -1.88 -7.05
C GLY A 44 -10.36 -1.32 -6.78
N CYS A 45 -9.32 -1.95 -7.32
CA CYS A 45 -7.94 -1.49 -7.13
C CYS A 45 -7.69 -0.16 -7.85
N THR A 46 -8.31 0.03 -9.01
CA THR A 46 -8.25 1.30 -9.74
C THR A 46 -8.89 2.43 -8.93
N LYS A 47 -10.08 2.19 -8.37
CA LYS A 47 -10.76 3.19 -7.51
C LYS A 47 -9.93 3.55 -6.30
N GLU A 48 -9.34 2.56 -5.64
CA GLU A 48 -8.49 2.78 -4.46
C GLU A 48 -7.24 3.61 -4.83
N ALA A 49 -6.54 3.23 -5.88
CA ALA A 49 -5.36 3.96 -6.35
C ALA A 49 -5.70 5.40 -6.73
N CYS A 50 -6.80 5.61 -7.43
CA CYS A 50 -7.26 6.96 -7.81
C CYS A 50 -7.68 7.78 -6.59
N SER A 51 -8.24 7.16 -5.55
CA SER A 51 -8.54 7.83 -4.29
C SER A 51 -7.27 8.39 -3.65
N PHE A 52 -6.20 7.60 -3.59
CA PHE A 52 -4.91 8.09 -3.09
C PHE A 52 -4.32 9.15 -4.01
N ARG A 53 -4.40 8.97 -5.34
CA ARG A 53 -3.90 9.96 -6.30
C ARG A 53 -4.57 11.32 -6.07
N ASP A 54 -5.89 11.34 -5.94
CA ASP A 54 -6.67 12.58 -5.84
C ASP A 54 -6.45 13.29 -4.50
N ASN A 55 -6.00 12.57 -3.47
CA ASN A 55 -5.72 13.11 -2.14
C ASN A 55 -4.23 13.20 -1.83
N TYR A 56 -3.36 12.89 -2.78
CA TYR A 56 -1.92 12.75 -2.53
C TYR A 56 -1.27 14.04 -2.02
N GLY A 57 -1.72 15.20 -2.50
CA GLY A 57 -1.20 16.48 -2.02
C GLY A 57 -1.39 16.66 -0.52
N GLN A 58 -2.48 16.16 0.04
CA GLN A 58 -2.72 16.21 1.49
C GLN A 58 -1.78 15.28 2.25
N TYR A 59 -1.49 14.10 1.71
CA TYR A 59 -0.50 13.19 2.30
C TYR A 59 0.88 13.82 2.30
N LEU A 60 1.28 14.43 1.18
CA LEU A 60 2.57 15.11 1.08
C LEU A 60 2.70 16.25 2.09
N SER A 61 1.65 17.07 2.24
CA SER A 61 1.68 18.21 3.18
C SER A 61 1.78 17.75 4.63
N LYS A 62 1.34 16.53 4.94
CA LYS A 62 1.44 15.94 6.28
C LYS A 62 2.70 15.10 6.47
N GLY A 63 3.53 14.98 5.45
CA GLY A 63 4.75 14.17 5.50
C GLY A 63 4.50 12.66 5.55
N ILE A 64 3.36 12.20 5.04
CA ILE A 64 2.98 10.79 5.02
C ILE A 64 3.33 10.18 3.67
N ALA A 65 4.10 9.09 3.67
CA ALA A 65 4.39 8.34 2.44
C ALA A 65 3.24 7.40 2.12
N VAL A 66 2.99 7.20 0.82
CA VAL A 66 1.99 6.24 0.33
C VAL A 66 2.69 5.22 -0.54
N LEU A 67 2.53 3.94 -0.22
CA LEU A 67 3.09 2.81 -0.96
C LEU A 67 1.99 1.80 -1.24
N GLY A 68 1.80 1.46 -2.51
CA GLY A 68 0.89 0.38 -2.89
C GLY A 68 1.67 -0.92 -3.09
N VAL A 69 1.11 -2.04 -2.71
CA VAL A 69 1.75 -3.36 -2.82
C VAL A 69 0.78 -4.36 -3.42
N SER A 70 1.20 -5.03 -4.47
CA SER A 70 0.52 -6.21 -4.98
C SER A 70 1.54 -7.22 -5.46
N MET A 71 1.10 -8.44 -5.78
CA MET A 71 1.98 -9.48 -6.32
C MET A 71 2.20 -9.35 -7.83
N ASP A 72 1.74 -8.27 -8.45
CA ASP A 72 2.03 -7.95 -9.84
C ASP A 72 3.50 -7.56 -10.02
N ASP A 73 4.00 -7.71 -11.25
CA ASP A 73 5.39 -7.37 -11.56
C ASP A 73 5.58 -5.87 -11.88
N GLU A 74 6.85 -5.48 -12.10
CA GLU A 74 7.19 -4.09 -12.41
C GLU A 74 6.52 -3.59 -13.69
N ALA A 75 6.45 -4.42 -14.72
CA ALA A 75 5.82 -4.03 -16.00
C ALA A 75 4.33 -3.73 -15.81
N SER A 76 3.63 -4.54 -15.02
CA SER A 76 2.22 -4.32 -14.68
C SER A 76 2.06 -3.01 -13.92
N HIS A 77 2.91 -2.76 -12.92
CA HIS A 77 2.87 -1.51 -12.14
C HIS A 77 3.16 -0.29 -13.00
N GLN A 78 4.10 -0.38 -13.94
CA GLN A 78 4.39 0.71 -14.86
C GLN A 78 3.19 1.05 -15.73
N ALA A 79 2.53 0.05 -16.30
CA ALA A 79 1.35 0.24 -17.12
C ALA A 79 0.20 0.86 -16.32
N PHE A 80 -0.02 0.38 -15.10
CA PHE A 80 -1.06 0.90 -14.22
C PHE A 80 -0.78 2.35 -13.82
N THR A 81 0.45 2.64 -13.43
CA THR A 81 0.88 4.00 -13.04
C THR A 81 0.71 4.98 -14.20
N GLN A 82 1.11 4.60 -15.42
CA GLN A 82 0.97 5.45 -16.60
C GLN A 82 -0.49 5.69 -16.95
N LYS A 83 -1.30 4.64 -16.90
CA LYS A 83 -2.72 4.69 -17.28
C LYS A 83 -3.51 5.67 -16.40
N PHE A 84 -3.22 5.71 -15.12
CA PHE A 84 -3.97 6.51 -14.16
C PHE A 84 -3.15 7.66 -13.55
N SER A 85 -1.93 7.89 -14.03
CA SER A 85 -1.05 8.97 -13.54
C SER A 85 -0.85 8.92 -12.03
N LEU A 86 -0.49 7.76 -11.51
CA LEU A 86 -0.29 7.56 -10.08
C LEU A 86 1.01 8.25 -9.62
N PRO A 87 0.95 9.17 -8.64
CA PRO A 87 2.13 9.94 -8.22
C PRO A 87 2.98 9.26 -7.15
N PHE A 88 2.56 8.10 -6.67
CA PHE A 88 3.26 7.36 -5.60
C PHE A 88 3.76 6.02 -6.13
N PRO A 89 4.78 5.43 -5.48
CA PRO A 89 5.33 4.17 -5.96
C PRO A 89 4.43 2.98 -5.65
N LEU A 90 4.45 2.00 -6.56
CA LEU A 90 3.87 0.69 -6.36
C LEU A 90 5.01 -0.30 -6.21
N LEU A 91 4.93 -1.19 -5.24
CA LEU A 91 5.96 -2.18 -4.97
C LEU A 91 5.58 -3.53 -5.60
N ALA A 92 6.51 -4.10 -6.34
CA ALA A 92 6.33 -5.39 -7.01
C ALA A 92 6.70 -6.53 -6.06
N ASP A 93 5.70 -7.12 -5.42
CA ASP A 93 5.88 -8.23 -4.48
C ASP A 93 5.63 -9.57 -5.18
N VAL A 94 6.39 -9.83 -6.25
CA VAL A 94 6.17 -10.97 -7.16
C VAL A 94 6.16 -12.31 -6.43
N ASP A 95 7.06 -12.48 -5.46
CA ASP A 95 7.16 -13.72 -4.69
C ASP A 95 6.19 -13.77 -3.50
N GLY A 96 5.53 -12.65 -3.18
CA GLY A 96 4.60 -12.57 -2.07
C GLY A 96 5.25 -12.47 -0.70
N ASP A 97 6.54 -12.15 -0.63
CA ASP A 97 7.27 -12.11 0.65
C ASP A 97 6.74 -11.00 1.56
N ILE A 98 6.46 -9.81 1.02
CA ILE A 98 5.91 -8.70 1.80
C ILE A 98 4.48 -9.01 2.21
N THR A 99 3.68 -9.52 1.27
CA THR A 99 2.30 -9.93 1.50
C THR A 99 2.22 -10.95 2.65
N LYS A 100 3.14 -11.92 2.66
CA LYS A 100 3.22 -12.94 3.71
C LYS A 100 3.67 -12.34 5.04
N ALA A 101 4.70 -11.49 5.02
CA ALA A 101 5.22 -10.87 6.24
C ALA A 101 4.17 -10.03 6.95
N TYR A 102 3.28 -9.38 6.18
CA TYR A 102 2.19 -8.57 6.72
C TYR A 102 0.90 -9.37 6.93
N ALA A 103 0.96 -10.70 6.75
CA ALA A 103 -0.15 -11.62 7.03
C ALA A 103 -1.43 -11.30 6.24
N VAL A 104 -1.27 -10.88 4.98
CA VAL A 104 -2.39 -10.52 4.10
C VAL A 104 -2.46 -11.39 2.85
N GLU A 105 -1.87 -12.58 2.88
CA GLU A 105 -1.97 -13.53 1.78
C GLU A 105 -3.41 -13.98 1.57
N GLY A 106 -3.82 -14.06 0.31
CA GLY A 106 -5.06 -14.69 -0.10
C GLY A 106 -4.78 -15.71 -1.19
N GLU A 107 -5.68 -16.66 -1.34
CA GLU A 107 -5.63 -17.65 -2.40
C GLU A 107 -7.04 -17.92 -2.93
N ARG A 108 -7.16 -17.97 -4.25
CA ARG A 108 -8.44 -18.27 -4.89
C ARG A 108 -8.17 -19.03 -6.18
N ALA A 109 -8.80 -20.20 -6.32
CA ALA A 109 -8.64 -21.05 -7.50
C ALA A 109 -7.16 -21.36 -7.82
N GLY A 110 -6.32 -21.56 -6.79
CA GLY A 110 -4.91 -21.85 -6.96
C GLY A 110 -4.03 -20.63 -7.21
N MET A 111 -4.61 -19.43 -7.29
CA MET A 111 -3.88 -18.18 -7.51
C MET A 111 -3.68 -17.44 -6.20
N ARG A 112 -2.43 -17.05 -5.92
CA ARG A 112 -2.09 -16.23 -4.75
C ARG A 112 -2.28 -14.76 -5.07
N TYR A 113 -2.71 -13.99 -4.08
CA TYR A 113 -2.88 -12.54 -4.21
C TYR A 113 -2.75 -11.88 -2.84
N ALA A 114 -2.59 -10.55 -2.82
CA ALA A 114 -2.66 -9.77 -1.58
C ALA A 114 -4.13 -9.41 -1.32
N GLN A 115 -4.59 -9.63 -0.09
CA GLN A 115 -5.91 -9.18 0.33
C GLN A 115 -5.92 -7.66 0.42
N ARG A 116 -7.11 -7.05 0.29
CA ARG A 116 -7.24 -5.59 0.39
C ARG A 116 -7.19 -5.17 1.87
N VAL A 117 -5.99 -4.87 2.33
CA VAL A 117 -5.71 -4.43 3.70
C VAL A 117 -4.73 -3.27 3.64
N THR A 118 -4.99 -2.24 4.44
CA THR A 118 -4.10 -1.09 4.54
C THR A 118 -3.59 -0.97 5.97
N TYR A 119 -2.28 -0.76 6.10
CA TYR A 119 -1.64 -0.47 7.38
C TYR A 119 -1.19 0.99 7.40
N LEU A 120 -1.51 1.69 8.48
CA LEU A 120 -0.88 2.97 8.79
C LEU A 120 0.27 2.68 9.74
N ILE A 121 1.49 2.88 9.26
CA ILE A 121 2.71 2.66 10.03
C ILE A 121 3.15 4.01 10.58
N GLY A 122 3.29 4.11 11.89
CA GLY A 122 3.70 5.34 12.54
C GLY A 122 5.18 5.65 12.33
N SER A 123 5.57 6.86 12.68
CA SER A 123 6.95 7.32 12.55
C SER A 123 7.94 6.53 13.43
N ASP A 124 7.44 5.82 14.43
CA ASP A 124 8.21 4.92 15.29
C ASP A 124 8.38 3.50 14.71
N GLY A 125 7.81 3.24 13.52
CA GLY A 125 7.89 1.93 12.87
C GLY A 125 6.88 0.92 13.37
N LYS A 126 5.92 1.33 14.18
CA LYS A 126 4.86 0.44 14.68
C LYS A 126 3.55 0.70 13.96
N ILE A 127 2.72 -0.34 13.88
CA ILE A 127 1.42 -0.25 13.22
C ILE A 127 0.47 0.57 14.10
N ASP A 128 0.00 1.70 13.57
CA ASP A 128 -0.93 2.59 14.26
C ASP A 128 -2.39 2.23 13.97
N GLN A 129 -2.69 1.78 12.74
CA GLN A 129 -4.04 1.42 12.32
C GLN A 129 -3.99 0.30 11.29
N VAL A 130 -5.05 -0.50 11.28
CA VAL A 130 -5.24 -1.59 10.30
C VAL A 130 -6.64 -1.42 9.70
N TYR A 131 -6.72 -1.32 8.39
CA TYR A 131 -7.99 -1.17 7.67
C TYR A 131 -8.27 -2.44 6.88
N THR A 132 -9.32 -3.17 7.27
CA THR A 132 -9.72 -4.42 6.61
C THR A 132 -11.05 -4.31 5.89
N THR A 133 -11.88 -3.33 6.27
CA THR A 133 -13.13 -3.00 5.58
C THR A 133 -12.93 -1.66 4.90
N ILE A 134 -12.83 -1.68 3.58
CA ILE A 134 -12.36 -0.52 2.81
C ILE A 134 -13.39 -0.13 1.75
N ASN A 135 -13.80 1.14 1.76
CA ASN A 135 -14.51 1.75 0.65
C ASN A 135 -13.47 2.28 -0.32
N THR A 136 -13.30 1.63 -1.48
CA THR A 136 -12.23 1.95 -2.42
C THR A 136 -12.32 3.36 -2.99
N GLU A 137 -13.51 3.96 -3.06
CA GLU A 137 -13.68 5.32 -3.59
C GLU A 137 -13.26 6.40 -2.61
N THR A 138 -13.38 6.15 -1.31
CA THR A 138 -13.15 7.16 -0.27
C THR A 138 -12.00 6.83 0.67
N HIS A 139 -11.32 5.70 0.44
CA HIS A 139 -10.32 5.17 1.38
C HIS A 139 -9.25 6.19 1.78
N ALA A 140 -8.67 6.90 0.81
CA ALA A 140 -7.63 7.88 1.09
C ALA A 140 -8.12 9.01 1.99
N SER A 141 -9.32 9.54 1.75
CA SER A 141 -9.90 10.59 2.59
C SER A 141 -10.34 10.05 3.95
N ASP A 142 -10.80 8.80 4.00
CA ASP A 142 -11.17 8.17 5.27
C ASP A 142 -9.97 8.05 6.22
N ILE A 143 -8.80 7.67 5.68
CA ILE A 143 -7.56 7.61 6.46
C ILE A 143 -7.16 9.00 6.96
N LEU A 144 -7.21 10.01 6.08
CA LEU A 144 -6.87 11.38 6.44
C LEU A 144 -7.76 11.90 7.57
N THR A 145 -9.05 11.59 7.53
CA THR A 145 -10.00 11.96 8.59
C THR A 145 -9.63 11.28 9.90
N ALA A 146 -9.28 10.00 9.86
CA ALA A 146 -8.89 9.23 11.05
C ALA A 146 -7.60 9.76 11.68
N ILE A 147 -6.69 10.30 10.88
CA ILE A 147 -5.44 10.90 11.38
C ILE A 147 -5.70 12.26 12.07
N GLY A 148 -6.88 12.84 11.87
CA GLY A 148 -7.23 14.11 12.46
C GLY A 148 -6.67 15.30 11.68
N GLY A 149 -6.45 15.06 10.43
CA GLY A 149 -5.82 16.04 9.55
C GLY A 149 -6.68 17.15 9.08
#